data_61bcb0f019c5135e22d0e7ad64177ed2
#
_entry.id   61bcb0f019c5135e22d0e7ad64177ed2
#
_cell.length_a   1.000
_cell.length_b   1.000
_cell.length_c   1.000
_cell.angle_alpha   90.00
_cell.angle_beta   90.00
_cell.angle_gamma   90.00
#
_symmetry.space_group_name_H-M   'P 1'
#
loop_
_entity.id
_entity.type
_entity.pdbx_description
1 polymer ?
#
loop_
_entity_poly.entity_id
_entity_poly.type
_entity_poly.pdbx_seq_one_letter_code
_entity_poly.pdbx_strand_id
1 'polypeptide(L)'
;MYRVKVKYEDPFNDDRQIEEELLFNLTKAEVMLAMADDDSFLNQLAALNEKTVTDLQVVKAITSLALAAYCEKAGNRVTKNPARRAAFKTSPVFDALLEHLVSKRENAVAFVTGIVPREAREQVGNLLEARK
;
A
#
# COMPACT_ATOMS: atom_id res chain seq x y z
N MET A 1 -1.74 8.29 10.01
CA MET A 1 -1.89 6.82 9.85
C MET A 1 -3.03 6.53 8.89
N TYR A 2 -2.75 5.86 7.81
CA TYR A 2 -3.77 5.51 6.83
C TYR A 2 -4.41 4.18 7.22
N ARG A 3 -5.73 4.19 7.35
CA ARG A 3 -6.50 3.01 7.78
C ARG A 3 -7.36 2.51 6.63
N VAL A 4 -7.34 1.20 6.41
CA VAL A 4 -8.14 0.57 5.36
C VAL A 4 -8.92 -0.57 6.00
N LYS A 5 -10.23 -0.57 5.82
CA LYS A 5 -11.08 -1.69 6.23
C LYS A 5 -11.24 -2.62 5.04
N VAL A 6 -10.92 -3.89 5.22
CA VAL A 6 -10.99 -4.91 4.19
C VAL A 6 -11.93 -6.01 4.64
N LYS A 7 -12.87 -6.38 3.77
CA LYS A 7 -13.76 -7.52 3.98
C LYS A 7 -13.31 -8.67 3.10
N TYR A 8 -13.27 -9.86 3.68
CA TYR A 8 -12.92 -11.05 2.93
C TYR A 8 -13.64 -12.27 3.50
N GLU A 9 -13.75 -13.31 2.70
CA GLU A 9 -14.39 -14.54 3.09
C GLU A 9 -13.50 -15.33 4.05
N ASP A 10 -14.11 -15.86 5.14
CA ASP A 10 -13.40 -16.70 6.10
C ASP A 10 -12.88 -17.95 5.37
N PRO A 11 -11.56 -18.21 5.34
CA PRO A 11 -11.02 -19.37 4.65
C PRO A 11 -11.49 -20.73 5.24
N PHE A 12 -12.01 -20.72 6.46
CA PHE A 12 -12.50 -21.93 7.13
C PHE A 12 -14.02 -22.04 7.15
N ASN A 13 -14.74 -21.01 6.68
CA ASN A 13 -16.20 -21.01 6.67
C ASN A 13 -16.71 -20.06 5.59
N ASP A 14 -17.10 -20.61 4.45
CA ASP A 14 -17.50 -19.85 3.27
C ASP A 14 -18.72 -18.95 3.50
N ASP A 15 -19.54 -19.23 4.51
CA ASP A 15 -20.73 -18.43 4.81
C ASP A 15 -20.43 -17.23 5.71
N ARG A 16 -19.18 -17.06 6.12
CA ARG A 16 -18.79 -15.99 7.04
C ARG A 16 -17.84 -15.01 6.37
N GLN A 17 -18.14 -13.73 6.51
CA GLN A 17 -17.22 -12.68 6.10
C GLN A 17 -16.52 -12.09 7.32
N ILE A 18 -15.24 -11.80 7.15
CA ILE A 18 -14.40 -11.16 8.17
C ILE A 18 -14.09 -9.75 7.70
N GLU A 19 -14.16 -8.79 8.62
CA GLU A 19 -13.71 -7.42 8.35
C GLU A 19 -12.50 -7.14 9.24
N GLU A 20 -11.40 -6.68 8.61
CA GLU A 20 -10.21 -6.27 9.33
C GLU A 20 -9.84 -4.83 8.97
N GLU A 21 -9.37 -4.09 9.96
CA GLU A 21 -8.80 -2.78 9.75
C GLU A 21 -7.27 -2.91 9.67
N LEU A 22 -6.71 -2.48 8.57
CA LEU A 22 -5.27 -2.51 8.32
C LEU A 22 -4.70 -1.11 8.49
N LEU A 23 -3.48 -1.03 9.00
CA LEU A 23 -2.78 0.23 9.21
C LEU A 23 -1.58 0.32 8.27
N PHE A 24 -1.44 1.48 7.62
CA PHE A 24 -0.35 1.74 6.68
C PHE A 24 0.22 3.11 6.92
N ASN A 25 1.53 3.21 6.86
CA ASN A 25 2.23 4.49 6.96
C ASN A 25 3.65 4.37 6.41
N LEU A 26 4.06 5.36 5.61
CA LEU A 26 5.46 5.55 5.26
C LEU A 26 5.94 6.77 6.05
N THR A 27 7.00 6.60 6.81
CA THR A 27 7.58 7.73 7.55
C THR A 27 8.36 8.63 6.60
N LYS A 28 8.57 9.88 7.00
CA LYS A 28 9.39 10.82 6.23
C LYS A 28 10.80 10.26 6.00
N ALA A 29 11.39 9.63 7.01
CA ALA A 29 12.70 9.01 6.88
C ALA A 29 12.70 7.87 5.87
N GLU A 30 11.66 7.02 5.89
CA GLU A 30 11.54 5.93 4.92
C GLU A 30 11.44 6.43 3.48
N VAL A 31 10.65 7.49 3.26
CA VAL A 31 10.53 8.10 1.93
C VAL A 31 11.86 8.70 1.49
N MET A 32 12.53 9.44 2.38
CA MET A 32 13.82 10.05 2.08
C MET A 32 14.89 9.02 1.73
N LEU A 33 14.95 7.93 2.50
CA LEU A 33 15.92 6.85 2.25
C LEU A 33 15.61 6.13 0.95
N ALA A 34 14.33 5.89 0.65
CA ALA A 34 13.93 5.26 -0.60
C ALA A 34 14.31 6.10 -1.81
N MET A 35 14.15 7.43 -1.73
CA MET A 35 14.50 8.34 -2.80
C MET A 35 16.01 8.51 -2.97
N ALA A 36 16.77 8.39 -1.87
CA ALA A 36 18.22 8.56 -1.90
C ALA A 36 18.96 7.30 -2.35
N ASP A 37 18.39 6.13 -2.08
CA ASP A 37 19.06 4.84 -2.29
C ASP A 37 19.10 4.45 -3.77
N ASP A 38 18.01 4.62 -4.46
CA ASP A 38 17.91 4.46 -5.92
C ASP A 38 16.61 5.12 -6.41
N ASP A 39 16.33 5.00 -7.70
CA ASP A 39 15.12 5.56 -8.29
C ASP A 39 13.91 4.63 -8.16
N SER A 40 14.01 3.55 -7.37
CA SER A 40 12.95 2.54 -7.32
C SER A 40 11.62 3.10 -6.84
N PHE A 41 11.63 3.97 -5.82
CA PHE A 41 10.41 4.60 -5.32
C PHE A 41 9.76 5.47 -6.39
N LEU A 42 10.56 6.31 -7.07
CA LEU A 42 10.07 7.17 -8.15
C LEU A 42 9.60 6.33 -9.33
N ASN A 43 10.31 5.25 -9.65
CA ASN A 43 9.91 4.34 -10.72
C ASN A 43 8.59 3.64 -10.40
N GLN A 44 8.36 3.27 -9.14
CA GLN A 44 7.10 2.69 -8.70
C GLN A 44 5.95 3.68 -8.88
N LEU A 45 6.15 4.94 -8.48
CA LEU A 45 5.14 5.98 -8.67
C LEU A 45 4.88 6.26 -10.15
N ALA A 46 5.93 6.29 -10.95
CA ALA A 46 5.81 6.51 -12.40
C ALA A 46 5.02 5.38 -13.06
N ALA A 47 5.25 4.14 -12.65
CA ALA A 47 4.50 3.00 -13.18
C ALA A 47 2.99 3.14 -12.92
N LEU A 48 2.61 3.61 -11.73
CA LEU A 48 1.21 3.87 -11.41
C LEU A 48 0.58 4.91 -12.33
N ASN A 49 1.37 5.87 -12.80
CA ASN A 49 0.89 6.96 -13.65
C ASN A 49 0.87 6.59 -15.15
N GLU A 50 1.83 5.79 -15.60
CA GLU A 50 2.04 5.51 -17.02
C GLU A 50 1.30 4.29 -17.52
N LYS A 51 0.91 3.36 -16.64
CA LYS A 51 0.39 2.05 -16.99
C LYS A 51 -0.99 1.80 -16.41
N THR A 52 -1.69 0.82 -16.97
CA THR A 52 -2.98 0.41 -16.44
C THR A 52 -2.81 -0.31 -15.09
N VAL A 53 -3.82 -0.28 -14.25
CA VAL A 53 -3.77 -0.92 -12.92
C VAL A 53 -3.66 -2.44 -12.98
N THR A 54 -3.92 -3.05 -14.14
CA THR A 54 -3.74 -4.49 -14.34
C THR A 54 -2.37 -4.87 -14.86
N ASP A 55 -1.52 -3.88 -15.22
CA ASP A 55 -0.15 -4.14 -15.65
C ASP A 55 0.66 -4.75 -14.52
N LEU A 56 1.46 -5.76 -14.85
CA LEU A 56 2.24 -6.49 -13.84
C LEU A 56 3.20 -5.57 -13.07
N GLN A 57 3.79 -4.57 -13.74
CA GLN A 57 4.67 -3.62 -13.07
C GLN A 57 3.92 -2.77 -12.05
N VAL A 58 2.68 -2.38 -12.36
CA VAL A 58 1.83 -1.65 -11.42
C VAL A 58 1.46 -2.52 -10.23
N VAL A 59 1.07 -3.77 -10.47
CA VAL A 59 0.74 -4.70 -9.40
C VAL A 59 1.94 -4.92 -8.48
N LYS A 60 3.14 -5.09 -9.04
CA LYS A 60 4.37 -5.22 -8.25
C LYS A 60 4.67 -3.96 -7.44
N ALA A 61 4.49 -2.79 -8.05
CA ALA A 61 4.71 -1.52 -7.38
C ALA A 61 3.75 -1.34 -6.19
N ILE A 62 2.47 -1.58 -6.40
CA ILE A 62 1.46 -1.52 -5.34
C ILE A 62 1.78 -2.50 -4.21
N THR A 63 2.17 -3.73 -4.56
CA THR A 63 2.55 -4.76 -3.59
C THR A 63 3.73 -4.29 -2.75
N SER A 64 4.79 -3.78 -3.39
CA SER A 64 5.97 -3.28 -2.69
C SER A 64 5.64 -2.13 -1.75
N LEU A 65 4.85 -1.17 -2.20
CA LEU A 65 4.45 -0.02 -1.40
C LEU A 65 3.58 -0.44 -0.22
N ALA A 66 2.63 -1.33 -0.45
CA ALA A 66 1.75 -1.83 0.61
C ALA A 66 2.55 -2.56 1.70
N LEU A 67 3.49 -3.43 1.30
CA LEU A 67 4.31 -4.17 2.25
C LEU A 67 5.25 -3.24 3.02
N ALA A 68 5.84 -2.25 2.35
CA ALA A 68 6.71 -1.28 3.01
C ALA A 68 5.96 -0.42 4.01
N ALA A 69 4.70 -0.09 3.72
CA ALA A 69 3.88 0.77 4.55
C ALA A 69 3.13 0.03 5.66
N TYR A 70 2.98 -1.29 5.54
CA TYR A 70 2.22 -2.08 6.50
C TYR A 70 2.81 -1.98 7.90
N CYS A 71 1.95 -1.71 8.88
CA CYS A 71 2.35 -1.64 10.27
C CYS A 71 1.26 -2.22 11.17
N GLU A 72 1.64 -2.56 12.40
CA GLU A 72 0.72 -3.09 13.40
C GLU A 72 0.85 -2.32 14.69
N LYS A 73 -0.25 -2.22 15.40
CA LYS A 73 -0.27 -1.58 16.72
C LYS A 73 0.16 -2.60 17.77
N ALA A 74 1.14 -2.23 18.57
CA ALA A 74 1.60 -3.03 19.71
C ALA A 74 1.56 -2.14 20.95
N GLY A 75 0.50 -2.28 21.77
CA GLY A 75 0.26 -1.38 22.88
C GLY A 75 0.02 0.04 22.37
N ASN A 76 0.84 0.99 22.80
CA ASN A 76 0.77 2.38 22.35
C ASN A 76 1.74 2.70 21.21
N ARG A 77 2.39 1.69 20.64
CA ARG A 77 3.37 1.85 19.59
C ARG A 77 2.89 1.25 18.29
N VAL A 78 3.39 1.80 17.20
CA VAL A 78 3.21 1.25 15.87
C VAL A 78 4.52 0.61 15.45
N THR A 79 4.47 -0.63 14.98
CA THR A 79 5.68 -1.40 14.62
C THR A 79 5.60 -1.92 13.20
N LYS A 80 6.79 -2.09 12.59
CA LYS A 80 6.95 -2.76 11.31
C LYS A 80 7.87 -3.96 11.52
N ASN A 81 7.27 -5.08 11.90
CA ASN A 81 8.00 -6.32 12.19
C ASN A 81 8.12 -7.14 10.90
N PRO A 82 9.34 -7.55 10.48
CA PRO A 82 9.52 -8.32 9.24
C PRO A 82 8.76 -9.65 9.23
N ALA A 83 8.69 -10.34 10.35
CA ALA A 83 7.97 -11.62 10.43
C ALA A 83 6.45 -11.39 10.26
N ARG A 84 5.92 -10.32 10.84
CA ARG A 84 4.51 -9.97 10.69
C ARG A 84 4.20 -9.51 9.26
N ARG A 85 5.12 -8.81 8.63
CA ARG A 85 4.99 -8.41 7.23
C ARG A 85 4.94 -9.63 6.31
N ALA A 86 5.81 -10.61 6.54
CA ALA A 86 5.81 -11.84 5.77
C ALA A 86 4.50 -12.63 5.94
N ALA A 87 3.98 -12.70 7.17
CA ALA A 87 2.70 -13.33 7.44
C ALA A 87 1.55 -12.60 6.74
N PHE A 88 1.57 -11.27 6.75
CA PHE A 88 0.56 -10.45 6.06
C PHE A 88 0.58 -10.72 4.56
N LYS A 89 1.75 -10.80 3.94
CA LYS A 89 1.90 -11.03 2.49
C LYS A 89 1.19 -12.30 2.02
N THR A 90 1.14 -13.33 2.87
CA THR A 90 0.53 -14.62 2.53
C THR A 90 -0.88 -14.78 3.08
N SER A 91 -1.45 -13.73 3.68
CA SER A 91 -2.77 -13.78 4.30
C SER A 91 -3.90 -13.54 3.30
N PRO A 92 -5.11 -14.07 3.58
CA PRO A 92 -6.28 -13.78 2.75
C PRO A 92 -6.64 -12.29 2.72
N VAL A 93 -6.35 -11.55 3.80
CA VAL A 93 -6.66 -10.13 3.86
C VAL A 93 -5.78 -9.33 2.90
N PHE A 94 -4.52 -9.73 2.70
CA PHE A 94 -3.65 -9.08 1.73
C PHE A 94 -4.16 -9.29 0.30
N ASP A 95 -4.58 -10.50 0.00
CA ASP A 95 -5.16 -10.83 -1.30
C ASP A 95 -6.38 -9.95 -1.60
N ALA A 96 -7.29 -9.83 -0.64
CA ALA A 96 -8.48 -8.98 -0.76
C ALA A 96 -8.12 -7.50 -0.91
N LEU A 97 -7.10 -7.03 -0.16
CA LEU A 97 -6.61 -5.66 -0.29
C LEU A 97 -6.05 -5.39 -1.69
N LEU A 98 -5.21 -6.28 -2.18
CA LEU A 98 -4.59 -6.11 -3.50
C LEU A 98 -5.66 -6.09 -4.60
N GLU A 99 -6.63 -6.99 -4.54
CA GLU A 99 -7.74 -7.01 -5.47
C GLU A 99 -8.50 -5.68 -5.47
N HIS A 100 -8.77 -5.11 -4.30
CA HIS A 100 -9.41 -3.80 -4.17
C HIS A 100 -8.58 -2.69 -4.81
N LEU A 101 -7.27 -2.69 -4.55
CA LEU A 101 -6.37 -1.64 -5.06
C LEU A 101 -6.22 -1.68 -6.57
N VAL A 102 -6.23 -2.86 -7.18
CA VAL A 102 -6.07 -2.99 -8.64
C VAL A 102 -7.40 -2.95 -9.38
N SER A 103 -8.54 -2.93 -8.69
CA SER A 103 -9.86 -2.89 -9.33
C SER A 103 -10.13 -1.56 -10.01
N LYS A 104 -9.58 -0.46 -9.47
CA LYS A 104 -9.72 0.89 -10.04
C LYS A 104 -8.45 1.68 -9.76
N ARG A 105 -8.05 2.47 -10.75
CA ARG A 105 -6.89 3.36 -10.60
C ARG A 105 -7.06 4.33 -9.42
N GLU A 106 -8.25 4.85 -9.21
CA GLU A 106 -8.54 5.78 -8.11
C GLU A 106 -8.22 5.17 -6.75
N ASN A 107 -8.50 3.87 -6.57
CA ASN A 107 -8.20 3.16 -5.33
C ASN A 107 -6.69 3.11 -5.07
N ALA A 108 -5.91 2.79 -6.10
CA ALA A 108 -4.44 2.75 -6.00
C ALA A 108 -3.86 4.13 -5.71
N VAL A 109 -4.34 5.17 -6.41
CA VAL A 109 -3.87 6.54 -6.22
C VAL A 109 -4.21 7.03 -4.81
N ALA A 110 -5.43 6.79 -4.34
CA ALA A 110 -5.84 7.17 -3.00
C ALA A 110 -5.00 6.48 -1.92
N PHE A 111 -4.71 5.21 -2.12
CA PHE A 111 -3.87 4.44 -1.20
C PHE A 111 -2.46 5.01 -1.12
N VAL A 112 -1.81 5.17 -2.28
CA VAL A 112 -0.43 5.70 -2.34
C VAL A 112 -0.35 7.09 -1.73
N THR A 113 -1.31 7.96 -2.05
CA THR A 113 -1.36 9.31 -1.48
C THR A 113 -1.56 9.27 0.03
N GLY A 114 -2.40 8.36 0.52
CA GLY A 114 -2.72 8.26 1.95
C GLY A 114 -1.59 7.71 2.80
N ILE A 115 -0.72 6.84 2.27
CA ILE A 115 0.36 6.22 3.05
C ILE A 115 1.60 7.10 3.19
N VAL A 116 1.78 8.10 2.30
CA VAL A 116 2.95 8.98 2.38
C VAL A 116 2.73 10.09 3.43
N PRO A 117 3.82 10.65 4.00
CA PRO A 117 3.71 11.75 4.95
C PRO A 117 3.03 12.97 4.33
N ARG A 118 2.39 13.78 5.18
CA ARG A 118 1.70 15.00 4.73
C ARG A 118 2.59 15.91 3.88
N GLU A 119 3.84 16.06 4.30
CA GLU A 119 4.79 16.94 3.62
C GLU A 119 5.14 16.45 2.22
N ALA A 120 4.99 15.15 1.97
CA ALA A 120 5.28 14.54 0.68
C ALA A 120 4.05 14.38 -0.21
N ARG A 121 2.85 14.53 0.33
CA ARG A 121 1.59 14.26 -0.40
C ARG A 121 1.42 15.12 -1.63
N GLU A 122 1.78 16.38 -1.54
CA GLU A 122 1.67 17.30 -2.66
C GLU A 122 2.59 16.88 -3.80
N GLN A 123 3.85 16.55 -3.47
CA GLN A 123 4.83 16.09 -4.47
C GLN A 123 4.39 14.78 -5.12
N VAL A 124 3.92 13.83 -4.32
CA VAL A 124 3.43 12.54 -4.82
C VAL A 124 2.19 12.75 -5.69
N GLY A 125 1.26 13.59 -5.24
CA GLY A 125 0.06 13.91 -6.02
C GLY A 125 0.39 14.54 -7.35
N ASN A 126 1.34 15.46 -7.39
CA ASN A 126 1.79 16.10 -8.62
C ASN A 126 2.44 15.08 -9.56
N LEU A 127 3.25 14.16 -9.05
CA LEU A 127 3.85 13.10 -9.85
C LEU A 127 2.79 12.19 -10.46
N LEU A 128 1.76 11.85 -9.69
CA LEU A 128 0.68 10.98 -10.15
C LEU A 128 -0.24 11.68 -11.15
N GLU A 129 -0.33 13.00 -11.12
CA GLU A 129 -1.21 13.78 -12.01
C GLU A 129 -0.50 14.37 -13.22
N ALA A 130 0.82 14.49 -13.18
CA ALA A 130 1.60 15.23 -14.18
C ALA A 130 1.51 14.65 -15.61
N ARG A 131 0.95 13.47 -15.80
CA ARG A 131 0.92 12.77 -17.09
C ARG A 131 -0.47 12.34 -17.51
N LYS A 132 -1.46 13.03 -17.02
CA LYS A 132 -2.82 12.77 -17.49
C LYS A 132 -3.02 13.14 -18.96
#